data_4bebed8a6e842dd2b868e2c5373cecc2
#
_entry.id   4bebed8a6e842dd2b868e2c5373cecc2
#
_cell.length_a   1.000
_cell.length_b   1.000
_cell.length_c   1.000
_cell.angle_alpha   90.00
_cell.angle_beta   90.00
_cell.angle_gamma   90.00
#
_symmetry.space_group_name_H-M   'P 1'
#
loop_
_entity.id
_entity.type
_entity.pdbx_description
1 polymer ?
#
loop_
_entity_poly.entity_id
_entity_poly.type
_entity_poly.pdbx_seq_one_letter_code
_entity_poly.pdbx_strand_id
1 'polypeptide(L)'
;MILVLWPSINPDGQTLVADWYMSNVGTQYEVAPTPFLYQKYIGHDNNRDGYMINQIESRVVTRVDRYWEPQIVYNHHQTAPFPARIWIPPFAEPISPNVHPLVWRTVNLVGMAMAQALEE
;
A
#
# COMPACT_ATOMS: atom_id res chain seq x y z
N MET A 1 20.27 3.37 -11.90
CA MET A 1 19.00 3.03 -11.23
C MET A 1 17.96 4.07 -11.61
N ILE A 2 16.75 3.64 -12.00
CA ILE A 2 15.60 4.52 -12.24
C ILE A 2 14.64 4.32 -11.06
N LEU A 3 14.24 5.41 -10.42
CA LEU A 3 13.25 5.43 -9.35
C LEU A 3 11.98 6.11 -9.89
N VAL A 4 10.86 5.38 -9.87
CA VAL A 4 9.54 5.92 -10.17
C VAL A 4 8.82 6.15 -8.84
N LEU A 5 8.62 7.40 -8.47
CA LEU A 5 7.93 7.77 -7.24
C LEU A 5 6.46 8.09 -7.53
N TRP A 6 5.57 7.40 -6.82
CA TRP A 6 4.14 7.63 -6.88
C TRP A 6 3.61 8.01 -5.50
N PRO A 7 3.40 9.30 -5.22
CA PRO A 7 3.08 9.77 -3.87
C PRO A 7 1.72 9.31 -3.34
N SER A 8 0.74 9.09 -4.19
CA SER A 8 -0.60 8.65 -3.77
C SER A 8 -1.30 7.87 -4.88
N ILE A 9 -1.77 6.67 -4.54
CA ILE A 9 -2.58 5.83 -5.45
C ILE A 9 -4.03 6.32 -5.49
N ASN A 10 -4.54 6.85 -4.38
CA ASN A 10 -5.92 7.34 -4.25
C ASN A 10 -5.91 8.78 -3.70
N PRO A 11 -5.68 9.79 -4.55
CA PRO A 11 -5.61 11.18 -4.11
C PRO A 11 -6.94 11.71 -3.55
N ASP A 12 -8.07 11.29 -4.10
CA ASP A 12 -9.39 11.68 -3.58
C ASP A 12 -9.62 11.14 -2.17
N GLY A 13 -9.28 9.87 -1.94
CA GLY A 13 -9.36 9.25 -0.62
C GLY A 13 -8.38 9.88 0.36
N GLN A 14 -7.18 10.20 -0.07
CA GLN A 14 -6.20 10.91 0.76
C GLN A 14 -6.72 12.27 1.22
N THR A 15 -7.28 13.06 0.32
CA THR A 15 -7.88 14.36 0.64
C THR A 15 -9.03 14.21 1.63
N LEU A 16 -9.95 13.27 1.38
CA LEU A 16 -11.09 13.03 2.26
C LEU A 16 -10.65 12.66 3.69
N VAL A 17 -9.68 11.76 3.83
CA VAL A 17 -9.17 11.35 5.14
C VAL A 17 -8.42 12.48 5.83
N ALA A 18 -7.58 13.22 5.08
CA ALA A 18 -6.83 14.35 5.62
C ALA A 18 -7.77 15.47 6.11
N ASP A 19 -8.77 15.84 5.33
CA ASP A 19 -9.74 16.87 5.68
C ASP A 19 -10.57 16.46 6.90
N TRP A 20 -10.99 15.20 6.95
CA TRP A 20 -11.66 14.65 8.14
C TRP A 20 -10.78 14.75 9.38
N TYR A 21 -9.54 14.30 9.29
CA TYR A 21 -8.59 14.38 10.41
C TYR A 21 -8.40 15.83 10.85
N MET A 22 -8.06 16.72 9.91
CA MET A 22 -7.79 18.13 10.23
C MET A 22 -8.98 18.86 10.84
N SER A 23 -10.20 18.51 10.44
CA SER A 23 -11.42 19.09 11.02
C SER A 23 -11.71 18.59 12.45
N ASN A 24 -11.07 17.50 12.87
CA ASN A 24 -11.30 16.88 14.18
C ASN A 24 -10.10 16.95 15.13
N VAL A 25 -8.98 17.54 14.70
CA VAL A 25 -7.78 17.71 15.54
C VAL A 25 -8.13 18.42 16.85
N GLY A 26 -7.69 17.83 17.97
CA GLY A 26 -7.96 18.34 19.31
C GLY A 26 -9.37 18.07 19.83
N THR A 27 -10.22 17.36 19.10
CA THR A 27 -11.56 16.94 19.54
C THR A 27 -11.57 15.47 19.98
N GLN A 28 -12.67 15.04 20.59
CA GLN A 28 -12.88 13.61 20.89
C GLN A 28 -12.96 12.70 19.64
N TYR A 29 -13.08 13.27 18.46
CA TYR A 29 -13.20 12.55 17.18
C TYR A 29 -11.90 12.49 16.38
N GLU A 30 -10.80 13.01 16.90
CA GLU A 30 -9.52 13.08 16.18
C GLU A 30 -9.07 11.72 15.60
N VAL A 31 -9.28 10.64 16.36
CA VAL A 31 -8.94 9.27 15.95
C VAL A 31 -10.14 8.45 15.52
N ALA A 32 -11.29 9.08 15.35
CA ALA A 32 -12.50 8.38 14.92
C ALA A 32 -12.39 7.97 13.43
N PRO A 33 -12.99 6.82 13.05
CA PRO A 33 -13.06 6.44 11.64
C PRO A 33 -13.79 7.49 10.82
N THR A 34 -13.41 7.64 9.56
CA THR A 34 -14.16 8.48 8.63
C THR A 34 -15.59 7.97 8.48
N PRO A 35 -16.60 8.86 8.41
CA PRO A 35 -18.01 8.44 8.26
C PRO A 35 -18.35 7.90 6.87
N PHE A 36 -17.44 8.05 5.91
CA PHE A 36 -17.58 7.62 4.53
C PHE A 36 -16.44 6.69 4.13
N LEU A 37 -16.70 5.84 3.14
CA LEU A 37 -15.63 5.12 2.48
C LEU A 37 -14.72 6.12 1.74
N TYR A 38 -13.41 5.90 1.84
CA TYR A 38 -12.42 6.72 1.15
C TYR A 38 -12.27 6.35 -0.34
N GLN A 39 -13.01 5.35 -0.83
CA GLN A 39 -13.21 5.07 -2.25
C GLN A 39 -14.43 5.82 -2.75
N LYS A 40 -14.20 6.93 -3.43
CA LYS A 40 -15.25 7.87 -3.83
C LYS A 40 -16.25 7.30 -4.82
N TYR A 41 -15.79 6.43 -5.72
CA TYR A 41 -16.58 6.05 -6.91
C TYR A 41 -17.06 4.61 -6.90
N ILE A 42 -16.66 3.82 -5.91
CA ILE A 42 -16.97 2.39 -5.85
C ILE A 42 -17.08 1.92 -4.39
N GLY A 43 -17.88 0.89 -4.16
CA GLY A 43 -18.19 0.41 -2.82
C GLY A 43 -17.15 -0.57 -2.22
N HIS A 44 -15.94 -0.64 -2.75
CA HIS A 44 -14.89 -1.51 -2.23
C HIS A 44 -13.52 -0.84 -2.27
N ASP A 45 -12.61 -1.33 -1.45
CA ASP A 45 -11.24 -0.87 -1.32
C ASP A 45 -10.45 -1.09 -2.62
N ASN A 46 -9.66 -0.10 -3.06
CA ASN A 46 -8.76 -0.27 -4.20
C ASN A 46 -7.68 -1.33 -3.94
N ASN A 47 -7.32 -1.59 -2.68
CA ASN A 47 -6.49 -2.73 -2.28
C ASN A 47 -7.16 -4.11 -2.50
N ARG A 48 -8.39 -4.15 -2.95
CA ARG A 48 -9.12 -5.36 -3.36
C ARG A 48 -9.42 -5.39 -4.85
N ASP A 49 -8.94 -4.40 -5.60
CA ASP A 49 -9.27 -4.22 -7.02
C ASP A 49 -8.17 -4.68 -7.98
N GLY A 50 -7.01 -5.13 -7.48
CA GLY A 50 -5.85 -5.49 -8.29
C GLY A 50 -6.10 -6.59 -9.34
N TYR A 51 -7.05 -7.48 -9.10
CA TYR A 51 -7.43 -8.53 -10.04
C TYR A 51 -8.61 -8.13 -10.94
N MET A 52 -9.49 -7.26 -10.46
CA MET A 52 -10.68 -6.78 -11.20
C MET A 52 -10.37 -5.61 -12.11
N ILE A 53 -9.52 -4.70 -11.65
CA ILE A 53 -9.12 -3.47 -12.35
C ILE A 53 -10.35 -2.64 -12.76
N ASN A 54 -11.32 -2.55 -11.87
CA ASN A 54 -12.56 -1.80 -12.08
C ASN A 54 -12.38 -0.30 -11.82
N GLN A 55 -11.57 0.04 -10.82
CA GLN A 55 -11.31 1.42 -10.43
C GLN A 55 -10.35 2.10 -11.41
N ILE A 56 -10.51 3.40 -11.57
CA ILE A 56 -9.62 4.20 -12.41
C ILE A 56 -8.18 4.18 -11.86
N GLU A 57 -8.03 4.22 -10.55
CA GLU A 57 -6.75 4.15 -9.85
C GLU A 57 -6.01 2.85 -10.18
N SER A 58 -6.69 1.71 -10.11
CA SER A 58 -6.12 0.41 -10.46
C SER A 58 -5.71 0.32 -11.92
N ARG A 59 -6.49 0.93 -12.82
CA ARG A 59 -6.17 1.01 -14.24
C ARG A 59 -4.93 1.85 -14.49
N VAL A 60 -4.78 2.96 -13.77
CA VAL A 60 -3.62 3.84 -13.88
C VAL A 60 -2.37 3.13 -13.35
N VAL A 61 -2.46 2.48 -12.17
CA VAL A 61 -1.36 1.67 -11.61
C VAL A 61 -0.93 0.59 -12.60
N THR A 62 -1.87 -0.21 -13.11
CA THR A 62 -1.57 -1.27 -14.08
C THR A 62 -0.90 -0.73 -15.35
N ARG A 63 -1.29 0.45 -15.81
CA ARG A 63 -0.69 1.08 -17.00
C ARG A 63 0.75 1.51 -16.73
N VAL A 64 1.03 2.07 -15.56
CA VAL A 64 2.39 2.47 -15.17
C VAL A 64 3.27 1.25 -15.00
N ASP A 65 2.78 0.21 -14.33
CA ASP A 65 3.52 -1.04 -14.14
C ASP A 65 3.90 -1.69 -15.49
N ARG A 66 2.96 -1.72 -16.43
CA ARG A 66 3.22 -2.24 -17.79
C ARG A 66 4.16 -1.38 -18.60
N TYR A 67 4.19 -0.09 -18.37
CA TYR A 67 5.08 0.82 -19.09
C TYR A 67 6.52 0.74 -18.59
N TRP A 68 6.70 0.67 -17.28
CA TRP A 68 8.02 0.68 -16.65
C TRP A 68 8.61 -0.70 -16.38
N GLU A 69 7.76 -1.74 -16.31
CA GLU A 69 8.14 -3.12 -15.95
C GLU A 69 9.14 -3.16 -14.78
N PRO A 70 8.78 -2.59 -13.60
CA PRO A 70 9.71 -2.42 -12.51
C PRO A 70 10.19 -3.77 -11.97
N GLN A 71 11.48 -3.88 -11.66
CA GLN A 71 12.05 -5.07 -11.03
C GLN A 71 11.67 -5.19 -9.55
N ILE A 72 11.39 -4.05 -8.89
CA ILE A 72 10.96 -3.99 -7.50
C ILE A 72 9.82 -2.99 -7.40
N VAL A 73 8.74 -3.42 -6.76
CA VAL A 73 7.61 -2.57 -6.38
C VAL A 73 7.62 -2.47 -4.85
N TYR A 74 7.71 -1.26 -4.34
CA TYR A 74 7.55 -0.97 -2.93
C TYR A 74 6.23 -0.24 -2.71
N ASN A 75 5.36 -0.80 -1.90
CA ASN A 75 4.10 -0.19 -1.50
C ASN A 75 4.17 0.20 -0.03
N HIS A 76 4.13 1.51 0.24
CA HIS A 76 4.05 2.03 1.59
C HIS A 76 2.61 1.95 2.08
N HIS A 77 2.31 0.93 2.85
CA HIS A 77 0.96 0.61 3.31
C HIS A 77 0.83 0.87 4.82
N GLN A 78 -0.35 1.31 5.25
CA GLN A 78 -0.65 1.36 6.68
C GLN A 78 -0.65 -0.04 7.29
N THR A 79 -0.36 -0.13 8.57
CA THR A 79 -0.36 -1.39 9.29
C THR A 79 -1.54 -1.51 10.27
N ALA A 80 -2.02 -2.72 10.44
CA ALA A 80 -2.93 -3.15 11.48
C ALA A 80 -2.60 -4.62 11.81
N PRO A 81 -2.85 -5.09 13.04
CA PRO A 81 -3.36 -4.37 14.20
C PRO A 81 -2.30 -3.56 14.95
N PHE A 82 -2.77 -2.65 15.80
CA PHE A 82 -1.89 -2.01 16.77
C PHE A 82 -1.25 -3.07 17.71
N PRO A 83 0.05 -2.99 18.10
CA PRO A 83 0.96 -1.84 17.90
C PRO A 83 1.89 -1.93 16.68
N ALA A 84 1.63 -2.83 15.71
CA ALA A 84 2.50 -2.97 14.53
C ALA A 84 2.59 -1.63 13.76
N ARG A 85 3.79 -1.28 13.32
CA ARG A 85 4.07 -0.03 12.62
C ARG A 85 4.69 -0.24 11.24
N ILE A 86 5.44 -1.32 11.08
CA ILE A 86 6.08 -1.65 9.83
C ILE A 86 6.12 -3.17 9.67
N TRP A 87 5.93 -3.62 8.44
CA TRP A 87 6.14 -5.00 8.04
C TRP A 87 7.17 -5.02 6.93
N ILE A 88 8.13 -5.87 7.09
CA ILE A 88 9.14 -6.14 6.07
C ILE A 88 9.18 -7.64 5.79
N PRO A 89 9.61 -8.08 4.59
CA PRO A 89 9.82 -9.50 4.36
C PRO A 89 10.80 -10.12 5.36
N PRO A 90 10.72 -11.43 5.62
CA PRO A 90 9.88 -12.41 4.95
C PRO A 90 8.40 -12.33 5.33
N PHE A 91 7.52 -12.61 4.38
CA PHE A 91 6.09 -12.71 4.65
C PHE A 91 5.75 -14.04 5.30
N ALA A 92 4.60 -14.10 6.00
CA ALA A 92 4.16 -15.30 6.70
C ALA A 92 3.76 -16.43 5.72
N GLU A 93 4.05 -17.65 6.13
CA GLU A 93 3.60 -18.86 5.46
C GLU A 93 2.08 -19.10 5.70
N PRO A 94 1.36 -19.74 4.76
CA PRO A 94 1.83 -20.25 3.47
C PRO A 94 1.87 -19.17 2.38
N ILE A 95 2.92 -19.20 1.58
CA ILE A 95 3.04 -18.34 0.41
C ILE A 95 2.27 -18.97 -0.76
N SER A 96 1.68 -18.13 -1.60
CA SER A 96 0.95 -18.59 -2.76
C SER A 96 1.82 -19.51 -3.65
N PRO A 97 1.35 -20.73 -3.98
CA PRO A 97 2.09 -21.65 -4.83
C PRO A 97 2.29 -21.14 -6.27
N ASN A 98 1.54 -20.11 -6.65
CA ASN A 98 1.64 -19.48 -7.97
C ASN A 98 2.79 -18.45 -8.04
N VAL A 99 3.42 -18.11 -6.93
CA VAL A 99 4.57 -17.20 -6.91
C VAL A 99 5.86 -17.98 -7.18
N HIS A 100 6.60 -17.57 -8.21
CA HIS A 100 7.84 -18.25 -8.56
C HIS A 100 8.85 -18.16 -7.39
N PRO A 101 9.55 -19.27 -7.06
CA PRO A 101 10.48 -19.29 -5.90
C PRO A 101 11.56 -18.22 -5.90
N LEU A 102 12.03 -17.79 -7.06
CA LEU A 102 13.02 -16.72 -7.17
C LEU A 102 12.46 -15.35 -6.74
N VAL A 103 11.17 -15.11 -6.95
CA VAL A 103 10.54 -13.83 -6.58
C VAL A 103 10.63 -13.64 -5.07
N TRP A 104 10.23 -14.62 -4.29
CA TRP A 104 10.21 -14.47 -2.86
C TRP A 104 11.55 -14.77 -2.15
N ARG A 105 12.49 -15.43 -2.81
CA ARG A 105 13.88 -15.40 -2.35
C ARG A 105 14.46 -14.00 -2.47
N THR A 106 14.20 -13.29 -3.57
CA THR A 106 14.63 -11.90 -3.76
C THR A 106 13.93 -10.95 -2.78
N VAL A 107 12.64 -11.13 -2.55
CA VAL A 107 11.88 -10.36 -1.55
C VAL A 107 12.47 -10.54 -0.16
N ASN A 108 12.88 -11.75 0.21
CA ASN A 108 13.53 -12.00 1.50
C ASN A 108 14.89 -11.30 1.63
N LEU A 109 15.68 -11.25 0.55
CA LEU A 109 16.93 -10.48 0.54
C LEU A 109 16.69 -8.97 0.74
N VAL A 110 15.68 -8.43 0.08
CA VAL A 110 15.26 -7.02 0.29
C VAL A 110 14.84 -6.80 1.74
N GLY A 111 14.04 -7.71 2.30
CA GLY A 111 13.60 -7.61 3.69
C GLY A 111 14.76 -7.62 4.69
N MET A 112 15.74 -8.48 4.48
CA MET A 112 16.95 -8.52 5.31
C MET A 112 17.77 -7.24 5.23
N ALA A 113 17.91 -6.66 4.04
CA ALA A 113 18.59 -5.38 3.87
C ALA A 113 17.84 -4.23 4.56
N MET A 114 16.49 -4.25 4.51
CA MET A 114 15.66 -3.27 5.23
C MET A 114 15.81 -3.43 6.75
N ALA A 115 15.80 -4.66 7.26
CA ALA A 115 15.99 -4.93 8.69
C ALA A 115 17.33 -4.40 9.17
N GLN A 116 18.40 -4.73 8.47
CA GLN A 116 19.73 -4.25 8.79
C GLN A 116 19.81 -2.73 8.85
N ALA A 117 19.24 -2.04 7.85
CA ALA A 117 19.24 -0.58 7.80
C ALA A 117 18.40 0.09 8.91
N LEU A 118 17.49 -0.63 9.55
CA LEU A 118 16.71 -0.14 10.69
C LEU A 118 17.41 -0.41 12.04
N GLU A 119 18.37 -1.32 12.06
CA GLU A 119 19.13 -1.70 13.27
C GLU A 119 20.44 -0.90 13.42
N GLU A 120 20.93 -0.26 12.36
CA GLU A 120 22.10 0.65 12.34
C GLU A 120 21.75 2.06 12.85
#